data_a2ab847c00460ce2642fe5d4514cf384
#
_entry.id   a2ab847c00460ce2642fe5d4514cf384
#
_cell.length_a   1.000
_cell.length_b   1.000
_cell.length_c   1.000
_cell.angle_alpha   90.00
_cell.angle_beta   90.00
_cell.angle_gamma   90.00
#
_symmetry.space_group_name_H-M   'P 1'
#
loop_
_entity.id
_entity.type
_entity.pdbx_description
1 polymer ?
#
loop_
_entity_poly.entity_id
_entity_poly.type
_entity_poly.pdbx_seq_one_letter_code
_entity_poly.pdbx_strand_id
1 'polypeptide(L)'
;MSVDGHNWDPDRYLAFADERSRPFVDLLARVGAEAPREVVDLGCGPGNLTAMLSRRWPQAHVVGIDSSAEMVSRAEPGEGLEFRVADLVGWTEGPGEPVDVVLSNATLQWVPDHLDLLPALVDRVAADGWLAFQVPGNFHEPSHTIRRELAAEAPYAAHTAGVAVPASHDPEVYLECLVGLGLRVDAWETTYLHVLTGDDPVFGWVSGTGARPTLQALPDELRPAFEAEFRRRLRAAYPTRDHGVVLPFRRVFVVARRP
;
A
#
# COMPACT_ATOMS: atom_id res chain seq x y z
N MET A 1 -0.61 8.48 -17.90
CA MET A 1 -1.87 9.11 -17.40
C MET A 1 -1.70 9.30 -15.91
N SER A 2 -1.59 10.54 -15.45
CA SER A 2 -1.50 10.87 -14.01
C SER A 2 -2.72 10.29 -13.32
N VAL A 3 -2.52 9.46 -12.30
CA VAL A 3 -3.60 8.98 -11.43
C VAL A 3 -4.03 10.20 -10.62
N ASP A 4 -5.18 10.77 -10.99
CA ASP A 4 -5.73 12.00 -10.41
C ASP A 4 -5.76 11.91 -8.88
N GLY A 5 -5.25 12.97 -8.27
CA GLY A 5 -4.96 13.19 -6.89
C GLY A 5 -6.03 12.72 -5.90
N HIS A 6 -5.88 11.52 -5.38
CA HIS A 6 -6.53 11.13 -4.15
C HIS A 6 -5.88 11.89 -2.99
N ASN A 7 -6.60 12.86 -2.45
CA ASN A 7 -6.12 13.60 -1.30
C ASN A 7 -6.11 12.68 -0.07
N TRP A 8 -4.94 12.17 0.34
CA TRP A 8 -4.74 11.31 1.49
C TRP A 8 -4.72 12.14 2.78
N ASP A 9 -5.54 11.74 3.79
CA ASP A 9 -5.60 12.34 5.10
C ASP A 9 -4.63 11.61 6.06
N PRO A 10 -3.48 12.20 6.38
CA PRO A 10 -2.45 11.55 7.17
C PRO A 10 -2.87 11.28 8.61
N ASP A 11 -3.74 12.10 9.21
CA ASP A 11 -4.16 11.92 10.60
C ASP A 11 -5.03 10.66 10.75
N ARG A 12 -5.90 10.39 9.78
CA ARG A 12 -6.65 9.12 9.70
C ARG A 12 -5.75 7.93 9.36
N TYR A 13 -4.69 8.14 8.59
CA TYR A 13 -3.72 7.10 8.27
C TYR A 13 -2.89 6.71 9.50
N LEU A 14 -2.47 7.68 10.30
CA LEU A 14 -1.65 7.48 11.50
C LEU A 14 -2.44 6.93 12.70
N ALA A 15 -3.77 7.03 12.72
CA ALA A 15 -4.60 6.50 13.80
C ALA A 15 -4.44 4.98 14.04
N PHE A 16 -3.90 4.24 13.05
CA PHE A 16 -3.59 2.80 13.14
C PHE A 16 -2.13 2.52 12.76
N ALA A 17 -1.21 3.40 13.19
CA ALA A 17 0.19 3.34 12.77
C ALA A 17 0.86 2.02 13.17
N ASP A 18 0.57 1.49 14.36
CA ASP A 18 1.18 0.25 14.86
C ASP A 18 0.76 -0.97 14.03
N GLU A 19 -0.54 -1.11 13.75
CA GLU A 19 -1.06 -2.22 12.95
C GLU A 19 -0.66 -2.12 11.47
N ARG A 20 -0.51 -0.89 10.95
CA ARG A 20 -0.11 -0.65 9.57
C ARG A 20 1.41 -0.74 9.36
N SER A 21 2.20 -0.50 10.39
CA SER A 21 3.66 -0.60 10.34
C SER A 21 4.14 -2.05 10.39
N ARG A 22 3.40 -2.95 11.04
CA ARG A 22 3.78 -4.37 11.21
C ARG A 22 4.10 -5.07 9.88
N PRO A 23 3.29 -4.97 8.80
CA PRO A 23 3.65 -5.57 7.51
C PRO A 23 4.95 -5.02 6.93
N PHE A 24 5.25 -3.74 7.13
CA PHE A 24 6.51 -3.16 6.69
C PHE A 24 7.71 -3.75 7.44
N VAL A 25 7.59 -3.93 8.74
CA VAL A 25 8.63 -4.55 9.57
C VAL A 25 8.86 -6.00 9.16
N ASP A 26 7.79 -6.76 8.93
CA ASP A 26 7.87 -8.17 8.52
C ASP A 26 8.50 -8.29 7.11
N LEU A 27 8.18 -7.38 6.19
CA LEU A 27 8.82 -7.28 4.88
C LEU A 27 10.31 -6.96 5.02
N LEU A 28 10.63 -5.90 5.73
CA LEU A 28 12.00 -5.41 5.90
C LEU A 28 12.91 -6.47 6.55
N ALA A 29 12.39 -7.26 7.48
CA ALA A 29 13.14 -8.33 8.17
C ALA A 29 13.67 -9.41 7.21
N ARG A 30 13.07 -9.57 6.02
CA ARG A 30 13.49 -10.55 4.99
C ARG A 30 14.46 -9.97 3.97
N VAL A 31 14.66 -8.65 3.93
CA VAL A 31 15.66 -8.03 3.04
C VAL A 31 17.05 -8.27 3.60
N GLY A 32 17.87 -9.05 2.90
CA GLY A 32 19.18 -9.47 3.33
C GLY A 32 20.34 -8.54 2.92
N ALA A 33 20.05 -7.29 2.53
CA ALA A 33 21.08 -6.30 2.24
C ALA A 33 21.84 -5.92 3.53
N GLU A 34 23.17 -6.11 3.54
CA GLU A 34 23.99 -5.83 4.72
C GLU A 34 24.42 -4.36 4.79
N ALA A 35 24.93 -3.81 3.68
CA ALA A 35 25.44 -2.44 3.60
C ALA A 35 25.07 -1.77 2.27
N PRO A 36 23.77 -1.57 1.98
CA PRO A 36 23.35 -0.87 0.77
C PRO A 36 23.79 0.58 0.85
N ARG A 37 24.11 1.17 -0.31
CA ARG A 37 24.47 2.59 -0.44
C ARG A 37 23.28 3.43 -0.84
N GLU A 38 22.45 2.91 -1.75
CA GLU A 38 21.29 3.59 -2.31
C GLU A 38 20.02 2.75 -2.05
N VAL A 39 19.07 3.34 -1.35
CA VAL A 39 17.80 2.71 -0.96
C VAL A 39 16.64 3.60 -1.39
N VAL A 40 15.66 3.06 -2.07
CA VAL A 40 14.46 3.79 -2.49
C VAL A 40 13.21 3.14 -1.91
N ASP A 41 12.34 3.96 -1.31
CA ASP A 41 11.01 3.60 -0.81
C ASP A 41 9.93 4.21 -1.72
N LEU A 42 9.27 3.37 -2.52
CA LEU A 42 8.26 3.78 -3.49
C LEU A 42 6.86 3.77 -2.87
N GLY A 43 6.25 4.94 -2.80
CA GLY A 43 4.99 5.18 -2.09
C GLY A 43 5.24 5.38 -0.59
N CYS A 44 6.22 6.19 -0.25
CA CYS A 44 6.69 6.41 1.12
C CYS A 44 5.66 7.07 2.05
N GLY A 45 4.59 7.66 1.49
CA GLY A 45 3.61 8.41 2.26
C GLY A 45 4.24 9.54 3.09
N PRO A 46 3.88 9.70 4.37
CA PRO A 46 4.43 10.73 5.24
C PRO A 46 5.83 10.39 5.81
N GLY A 47 6.50 9.37 5.29
CA GLY A 47 7.91 9.07 5.56
C GLY A 47 8.23 8.37 6.88
N ASN A 48 7.26 8.12 7.74
CA ASN A 48 7.48 7.51 9.06
C ASN A 48 8.07 6.09 8.98
N LEU A 49 7.71 5.30 7.95
CA LEU A 49 8.27 3.98 7.71
C LEU A 49 9.62 4.06 6.99
N THR A 50 9.77 4.99 6.06
CA THR A 50 11.04 5.27 5.36
C THR A 50 12.16 5.62 6.35
N ALA A 51 11.85 6.37 7.41
CA ALA A 51 12.80 6.65 8.50
C ALA A 51 13.32 5.39 9.22
N MET A 52 12.62 4.25 9.13
CA MET A 52 13.13 2.97 9.65
C MET A 52 14.26 2.42 8.79
N LEU A 53 14.26 2.71 7.48
CA LEU A 53 15.32 2.30 6.55
C LEU A 53 16.64 3.00 6.88
N SER A 54 16.61 4.31 7.16
CA SER A 54 17.79 5.06 7.57
C SER A 54 18.35 4.55 8.91
N ARG A 55 17.50 4.15 9.84
CA ARG A 55 17.95 3.53 11.09
C ARG A 55 18.56 2.14 10.88
N ARG A 56 18.02 1.35 9.94
CA ARG A 56 18.55 0.04 9.60
C ARG A 56 19.90 0.14 8.89
N TRP A 57 20.02 1.09 7.99
CA TRP A 57 21.23 1.32 7.17
C TRP A 57 21.73 2.77 7.31
N PRO A 58 22.40 3.09 8.43
CA PRO A 58 22.74 4.48 8.75
C PRO A 58 23.81 5.09 7.82
N GLN A 59 24.43 4.29 6.95
CA GLN A 59 25.39 4.76 5.94
C GLN A 59 24.76 4.87 4.54
N ALA A 60 23.50 4.44 4.38
CA ALA A 60 22.80 4.49 3.10
C ALA A 60 22.23 5.89 2.85
N HIS A 61 22.21 6.27 1.58
CA HIS A 61 21.34 7.34 1.10
C HIS A 61 19.94 6.75 0.84
N VAL A 62 18.96 7.20 1.58
CA VAL A 62 17.57 6.72 1.53
C VAL A 62 16.69 7.78 0.90
N VAL A 63 15.98 7.42 -0.15
CA VAL A 63 15.05 8.31 -0.86
C VAL A 63 13.63 7.77 -0.75
N GLY A 64 12.75 8.50 -0.09
CA GLY A 64 11.31 8.26 -0.12
C GLY A 64 10.66 8.98 -1.29
N ILE A 65 9.84 8.28 -2.06
CA ILE A 65 9.13 8.82 -3.22
C ILE A 65 7.63 8.60 -3.04
N ASP A 66 6.83 9.65 -3.19
CA ASP A 66 5.36 9.57 -3.21
C ASP A 66 4.80 10.59 -4.21
N SER A 67 3.70 10.26 -4.87
CA SER A 67 3.02 11.14 -5.80
C SER A 67 2.23 12.26 -5.12
N SER A 68 1.90 12.10 -3.83
CA SER A 68 1.17 13.08 -3.04
C SER A 68 2.10 14.11 -2.42
N ALA A 69 2.06 15.34 -2.92
CA ALA A 69 2.79 16.47 -2.34
C ALA A 69 2.39 16.72 -0.87
N GLU A 70 1.12 16.47 -0.51
CA GLU A 70 0.64 16.60 0.87
C GLU A 70 1.29 15.57 1.80
N MET A 71 1.43 14.31 1.36
CA MET A 71 2.13 13.28 2.11
C MET A 71 3.60 13.64 2.30
N VAL A 72 4.29 13.97 1.21
CA VAL A 72 5.72 14.34 1.24
C VAL A 72 5.98 15.57 2.10
N SER A 73 5.07 16.55 2.12
CA SER A 73 5.23 17.77 2.95
C SER A 73 5.23 17.49 4.46
N ARG A 74 4.76 16.32 4.90
CA ARG A 74 4.77 15.88 6.31
C ARG A 74 5.96 14.98 6.64
N ALA A 75 6.71 14.57 5.65
CA ALA A 75 7.90 13.76 5.85
C ALA A 75 9.05 14.61 6.41
N GLU A 76 9.76 14.07 7.37
CA GLU A 76 10.88 14.74 8.02
C GLU A 76 12.20 14.24 7.41
N PRO A 77 12.88 15.03 6.56
CA PRO A 77 14.18 14.67 6.03
C PRO A 77 15.25 14.67 7.12
N GLY A 78 16.34 13.95 6.89
CA GLY A 78 17.44 13.82 7.83
C GLY A 78 18.78 13.61 7.13
N GLU A 79 19.82 13.35 7.89
CA GLU A 79 21.10 12.97 7.31
C GLU A 79 20.97 11.66 6.54
N GLY A 80 21.31 11.68 5.25
CA GLY A 80 21.15 10.52 4.36
C GLY A 80 19.69 10.13 4.06
N LEU A 81 18.70 10.94 4.45
CA LEU A 81 17.27 10.70 4.21
C LEU A 81 16.62 11.90 3.51
N GLU A 82 16.09 11.69 2.34
CA GLU A 82 15.36 12.69 1.58
C GLU A 82 14.01 12.18 1.07
N PHE A 83 13.12 13.11 0.73
CA PHE A 83 11.79 12.82 0.19
C PHE A 83 11.55 13.61 -1.09
N ARG A 84 10.94 12.96 -2.08
CA ARG A 84 10.66 13.56 -3.38
C ARG A 84 9.21 13.33 -3.79
N VAL A 85 8.58 14.37 -4.33
CA VAL A 85 7.28 14.23 -5.00
C VAL A 85 7.54 13.74 -6.42
N ALA A 86 7.19 12.48 -6.68
CA ALA A 86 7.29 11.89 -8.01
C ALA A 86 6.31 10.72 -8.14
N ASP A 87 5.87 10.48 -9.39
CA ASP A 87 5.08 9.29 -9.72
C ASP A 87 5.97 8.04 -9.75
N LEU A 88 5.47 6.95 -9.18
CA LEU A 88 6.16 5.66 -9.10
C LEU A 88 6.50 5.11 -10.49
N VAL A 89 5.53 5.13 -11.42
CA VAL A 89 5.74 4.63 -12.79
C VAL A 89 6.80 5.48 -13.49
N GLY A 90 6.68 6.81 -13.40
CA GLY A 90 7.64 7.74 -13.97
C GLY A 90 9.05 7.58 -13.39
N TRP A 91 9.17 7.28 -12.09
CA TRP A 91 10.48 6.97 -11.49
C TRP A 91 11.03 5.64 -12.01
N THR A 92 10.17 4.61 -12.12
CA THR A 92 10.57 3.28 -12.55
C THR A 92 11.04 3.25 -14.00
N GLU A 93 10.29 3.87 -14.89
CA GLU A 93 10.57 3.90 -16.34
C GLU A 93 11.52 5.04 -16.74
N GLY A 94 11.74 6.00 -15.85
CA GLY A 94 12.59 7.16 -16.09
C GLY A 94 14.09 6.85 -16.04
N PRO A 95 14.92 7.84 -16.42
CA PRO A 95 16.37 7.70 -16.36
C PRO A 95 16.86 7.66 -14.90
N GLY A 96 17.92 6.91 -14.65
CA GLY A 96 18.61 6.86 -13.36
C GLY A 96 19.42 5.59 -13.20
N GLU A 97 20.41 5.64 -12.33
CA GLU A 97 21.25 4.49 -12.02
C GLU A 97 20.45 3.47 -11.17
N PRO A 98 20.75 2.16 -11.33
CA PRO A 98 20.20 1.14 -10.45
C PRO A 98 20.62 1.38 -8.99
N VAL A 99 19.72 0.99 -8.05
CA VAL A 99 19.90 1.16 -6.61
C VAL A 99 20.02 -0.19 -5.90
N ASP A 100 20.64 -0.22 -4.72
CA ASP A 100 20.91 -1.46 -4.01
C ASP A 100 19.64 -2.09 -3.41
N VAL A 101 18.66 -1.25 -3.00
CA VAL A 101 17.37 -1.72 -2.49
C VAL A 101 16.23 -0.85 -3.03
N VAL A 102 15.26 -1.49 -3.66
CA VAL A 102 13.95 -0.91 -3.98
C VAL A 102 12.92 -1.53 -3.06
N LEU A 103 12.21 -0.70 -2.30
CA LEU A 103 11.16 -1.13 -1.40
C LEU A 103 9.83 -0.44 -1.77
N SER A 104 8.70 -1.15 -1.61
CA SER A 104 7.36 -0.57 -1.77
C SER A 104 6.37 -1.23 -0.82
N ASN A 105 5.71 -0.43 -0.01
CA ASN A 105 4.77 -0.92 0.99
C ASN A 105 3.36 -0.39 0.76
N ALA A 106 2.43 -1.28 0.41
CA ALA A 106 1.03 -0.98 0.18
C ALA A 106 0.78 0.13 -0.86
N THR A 107 1.53 0.09 -1.96
CA THR A 107 1.48 1.09 -3.04
C THR A 107 1.16 0.47 -4.40
N LEU A 108 1.83 -0.64 -4.77
CA LEU A 108 1.68 -1.24 -6.11
C LEU A 108 0.25 -1.63 -6.45
N GLN A 109 -0.59 -1.97 -5.47
CA GLN A 109 -2.02 -2.28 -5.70
C GLN A 109 -2.81 -1.13 -6.34
N TRP A 110 -2.30 0.10 -6.30
CA TRP A 110 -2.91 1.27 -6.91
C TRP A 110 -2.47 1.52 -8.35
N VAL A 111 -1.42 0.83 -8.79
CA VAL A 111 -0.94 0.89 -10.17
C VAL A 111 -1.71 -0.14 -10.99
N PRO A 112 -2.50 0.27 -12.00
CA PRO A 112 -3.15 -0.67 -12.90
C PRO A 112 -2.11 -1.59 -13.55
N ASP A 113 -2.45 -2.88 -13.68
CA ASP A 113 -1.61 -3.87 -14.36
C ASP A 113 -0.14 -3.87 -13.88
N HIS A 114 0.09 -3.67 -12.56
CA HIS A 114 1.43 -3.51 -11.98
C HIS A 114 2.37 -4.71 -12.20
N LEU A 115 1.87 -5.86 -12.65
CA LEU A 115 2.74 -6.95 -13.10
C LEU A 115 3.59 -6.53 -14.32
N ASP A 116 3.04 -5.72 -15.21
CA ASP A 116 3.74 -5.22 -16.39
C ASP A 116 4.87 -4.24 -16.03
N LEU A 117 4.82 -3.67 -14.82
CA LEU A 117 5.86 -2.79 -14.29
C LEU A 117 7.04 -3.55 -13.67
N LEU A 118 6.86 -4.83 -13.30
CA LEU A 118 7.91 -5.60 -12.62
C LEU A 118 9.23 -5.67 -13.39
N PRO A 119 9.26 -5.86 -14.73
CA PRO A 119 10.53 -5.84 -15.48
C PRO A 119 11.29 -4.52 -15.30
N ALA A 120 10.61 -3.39 -15.43
CA ALA A 120 11.23 -2.09 -15.27
C ALA A 120 11.69 -1.84 -13.82
N LEU A 121 10.93 -2.31 -12.81
CA LEU A 121 11.36 -2.28 -11.40
C LEU A 121 12.62 -3.10 -11.17
N VAL A 122 12.72 -4.28 -11.79
CA VAL A 122 13.93 -5.14 -11.71
C VAL A 122 15.13 -4.46 -12.35
N ASP A 123 14.95 -3.74 -13.46
CA ASP A 123 16.03 -2.99 -14.10
C ASP A 123 16.57 -1.83 -13.24
N ARG A 124 15.75 -1.33 -12.31
CA ARG A 124 16.16 -0.33 -11.31
C ARG A 124 16.92 -0.92 -10.12
N VAL A 125 17.01 -2.22 -10.00
CA VAL A 125 17.77 -2.90 -8.94
C VAL A 125 19.16 -3.23 -9.43
N ALA A 126 20.19 -2.85 -8.69
CA ALA A 126 21.59 -3.17 -8.99
C ALA A 126 21.85 -4.69 -8.95
N ALA A 127 22.97 -5.13 -9.56
CA ALA A 127 23.45 -6.49 -9.37
C ALA A 127 23.68 -6.76 -7.87
N ASP A 128 23.31 -7.93 -7.39
CA ASP A 128 23.26 -8.29 -5.97
C ASP A 128 22.26 -7.50 -5.12
N GLY A 129 21.49 -6.59 -5.72
CA GLY A 129 20.50 -5.76 -5.05
C GLY A 129 19.18 -6.47 -4.77
N TRP A 130 18.26 -5.77 -4.11
CA TRP A 130 17.01 -6.29 -3.59
C TRP A 130 15.80 -5.50 -4.06
N LEU A 131 14.76 -6.22 -4.50
CA LEU A 131 13.42 -5.70 -4.68
C LEU A 131 12.54 -6.30 -3.59
N ALA A 132 11.87 -5.46 -2.79
CA ALA A 132 10.98 -5.91 -1.73
C ALA A 132 9.68 -5.13 -1.76
N PHE A 133 8.55 -5.83 -1.82
CA PHE A 133 7.26 -5.16 -1.73
C PHE A 133 6.21 -5.99 -1.00
N GLN A 134 5.20 -5.31 -0.46
CA GLN A 134 3.99 -5.94 0.02
C GLN A 134 2.76 -5.19 -0.49
N VAL A 135 1.69 -5.96 -0.70
CA VAL A 135 0.39 -5.45 -1.11
C VAL A 135 -0.73 -6.06 -0.26
N PRO A 136 -1.84 -5.34 -0.01
CA PRO A 136 -3.04 -5.96 0.52
C PRO A 136 -3.54 -7.08 -0.39
N GLY A 137 -3.92 -8.22 0.17
CA GLY A 137 -4.50 -9.37 -0.55
C GLY A 137 -5.95 -9.64 -0.16
N ASN A 138 -6.63 -8.67 0.45
CA ASN A 138 -7.97 -8.84 1.05
C ASN A 138 -9.12 -8.26 0.21
N PHE A 139 -8.93 -8.06 -1.11
CA PHE A 139 -9.93 -7.43 -1.98
C PHE A 139 -11.19 -8.26 -2.22
N HIS A 140 -11.18 -9.54 -1.80
CA HIS A 140 -12.36 -10.43 -1.80
C HIS A 140 -13.09 -10.46 -0.46
N GLU A 141 -12.55 -9.82 0.57
CA GLU A 141 -13.16 -9.74 1.89
C GLU A 141 -14.42 -8.84 1.89
N PRO A 142 -15.37 -9.09 2.82
CA PRO A 142 -16.63 -8.34 2.91
C PRO A 142 -16.44 -6.82 2.95
N SER A 143 -15.37 -6.32 3.58
CA SER A 143 -15.08 -4.88 3.65
C SER A 143 -14.87 -4.24 2.26
N HIS A 144 -14.42 -5.02 1.27
CA HIS A 144 -14.24 -4.56 -0.10
C HIS A 144 -15.43 -4.93 -1.00
N THR A 145 -15.97 -6.15 -0.88
CA THR A 145 -17.09 -6.61 -1.74
C THR A 145 -18.36 -5.81 -1.46
N ILE A 146 -18.73 -5.62 -0.17
CA ILE A 146 -19.89 -4.81 0.24
C ILE A 146 -19.78 -3.39 -0.30
N ARG A 147 -18.60 -2.75 -0.22
CA ARG A 147 -18.39 -1.41 -0.77
C ARG A 147 -18.64 -1.37 -2.27
N ARG A 148 -18.09 -2.34 -3.03
CA ARG A 148 -18.26 -2.39 -4.49
C ARG A 148 -19.72 -2.63 -4.89
N GLU A 149 -20.38 -3.56 -4.21
CA GLU A 149 -21.80 -3.86 -4.44
C GLU A 149 -22.67 -2.63 -4.19
N LEU A 150 -22.51 -1.98 -3.03
CA LEU A 150 -23.26 -0.77 -2.69
C LEU A 150 -22.96 0.38 -3.66
N ALA A 151 -21.69 0.55 -4.06
CA ALA A 151 -21.29 1.57 -5.03
C ALA A 151 -21.89 1.35 -6.41
N ALA A 152 -22.24 0.10 -6.78
CA ALA A 152 -22.90 -0.25 -8.03
C ALA A 152 -24.42 -0.09 -7.99
N GLU A 153 -25.02 0.19 -6.84
CA GLU A 153 -26.47 0.44 -6.72
C GLU A 153 -26.84 1.89 -7.08
N ALA A 154 -28.06 2.10 -7.57
CA ALA A 154 -28.60 3.45 -7.72
C ALA A 154 -28.90 4.04 -6.32
N PRO A 155 -28.64 5.36 -6.09
CA PRO A 155 -28.17 6.36 -7.05
C PRO A 155 -26.65 6.48 -7.18
N TYR A 156 -25.85 5.66 -6.46
CA TYR A 156 -24.41 5.81 -6.28
C TYR A 156 -23.60 5.48 -7.54
N ALA A 157 -24.06 4.51 -8.32
CA ALA A 157 -23.36 4.00 -9.49
C ALA A 157 -22.97 5.09 -10.52
N ALA A 158 -23.80 6.12 -10.67
CA ALA A 158 -23.53 7.24 -11.58
C ALA A 158 -22.30 8.07 -11.19
N HIS A 159 -21.91 8.03 -9.93
CA HIS A 159 -20.79 8.81 -9.38
C HIS A 159 -19.52 7.98 -9.14
N THR A 160 -19.66 6.66 -9.03
CA THR A 160 -18.57 5.75 -8.63
C THR A 160 -18.02 4.88 -9.75
N ALA A 161 -18.62 4.90 -10.96
CA ALA A 161 -18.23 4.05 -12.10
C ALA A 161 -16.76 4.22 -12.55
N GLY A 162 -16.16 5.40 -12.34
CA GLY A 162 -14.76 5.71 -12.70
C GLY A 162 -13.76 5.60 -11.54
N VAL A 163 -14.20 5.15 -10.36
CA VAL A 163 -13.33 5.06 -9.20
C VAL A 163 -12.33 3.93 -9.36
N ALA A 164 -11.04 4.25 -9.18
CA ALA A 164 -9.96 3.27 -9.21
C ALA A 164 -10.19 2.15 -8.18
N VAL A 165 -10.09 0.92 -8.64
CA VAL A 165 -10.19 -0.28 -7.81
C VAL A 165 -8.79 -0.86 -7.64
N PRO A 166 -8.25 -0.88 -6.43
CA PRO A 166 -6.95 -1.49 -6.20
C PRO A 166 -7.02 -3.00 -6.42
N ALA A 167 -5.93 -3.57 -6.95
CA ALA A 167 -5.81 -5.00 -7.22
C ALA A 167 -4.45 -5.55 -6.75
N SER A 168 -4.43 -6.83 -6.43
CA SER A 168 -3.21 -7.58 -6.17
C SER A 168 -3.38 -9.01 -6.63
N HIS A 169 -2.27 -9.72 -6.70
CA HIS A 169 -2.21 -11.12 -7.10
C HIS A 169 -1.78 -12.00 -5.93
N ASP A 170 -1.94 -13.30 -6.08
CA ASP A 170 -1.44 -14.29 -5.12
C ASP A 170 0.09 -14.36 -5.16
N PRO A 171 0.76 -14.80 -4.08
CA PRO A 171 2.21 -14.86 -4.00
C PRO A 171 2.86 -15.63 -5.16
N GLU A 172 2.22 -16.71 -5.61
CA GLU A 172 2.69 -17.55 -6.71
C GLU A 172 2.83 -16.77 -8.02
N VAL A 173 1.88 -15.88 -8.33
CA VAL A 173 1.92 -15.05 -9.55
C VAL A 173 3.13 -14.12 -9.55
N TYR A 174 3.41 -13.47 -8.43
CA TYR A 174 4.60 -12.61 -8.30
C TYR A 174 5.89 -13.41 -8.36
N LEU A 175 5.90 -14.58 -7.71
CA LEU A 175 7.04 -15.48 -7.72
C LEU A 175 7.38 -15.91 -9.15
N GLU A 176 6.40 -16.42 -9.91
CA GLU A 176 6.59 -16.84 -11.30
C GLU A 176 7.11 -15.70 -12.18
N CYS A 177 6.52 -14.52 -12.09
CA CYS A 177 6.97 -13.34 -12.85
C CYS A 177 8.44 -13.00 -12.56
N LEU A 178 8.83 -12.91 -11.28
CA LEU A 178 10.17 -12.47 -10.91
C LEU A 178 11.23 -13.57 -11.10
N VAL A 179 10.89 -14.85 -10.91
CA VAL A 179 11.77 -15.96 -11.28
C VAL A 179 11.99 -15.98 -12.79
N GLY A 180 10.94 -15.72 -13.58
CA GLY A 180 11.04 -15.57 -15.04
C GLY A 180 11.98 -14.43 -15.48
N LEU A 181 12.17 -13.40 -14.64
CA LEU A 181 13.13 -12.31 -14.84
C LEU A 181 14.53 -12.63 -14.25
N GLY A 182 14.77 -13.84 -13.75
CA GLY A 182 16.08 -14.31 -13.28
C GLY A 182 16.40 -13.99 -11.81
N LEU A 183 15.44 -13.53 -10.99
CA LEU A 183 15.67 -13.24 -9.58
C LEU A 183 15.53 -14.49 -8.71
N ARG A 184 16.16 -14.44 -7.52
CA ARG A 184 15.86 -15.35 -6.42
C ARG A 184 14.76 -14.76 -5.59
N VAL A 185 13.63 -15.46 -5.44
CA VAL A 185 12.39 -14.91 -4.87
C VAL A 185 11.96 -15.69 -3.63
N ASP A 186 11.60 -14.95 -2.58
CA ASP A 186 10.82 -15.40 -1.42
C ASP A 186 9.47 -14.68 -1.47
N ALA A 187 8.38 -15.42 -1.68
CA ALA A 187 7.04 -14.87 -1.75
C ALA A 187 6.14 -15.62 -0.77
N TRP A 188 5.38 -14.87 0.04
CA TRP A 188 4.50 -15.45 1.06
C TRP A 188 3.30 -14.56 1.33
N GLU A 189 2.38 -15.06 2.14
CA GLU A 189 1.27 -14.28 2.66
C GLU A 189 1.13 -14.40 4.17
N THR A 190 0.55 -13.38 4.77
CA THR A 190 0.20 -13.37 6.20
C THR A 190 -1.17 -12.75 6.38
N THR A 191 -2.04 -13.39 7.16
CA THR A 191 -3.29 -12.79 7.58
C THR A 191 -3.14 -12.26 9.01
N TYR A 192 -3.15 -10.93 9.14
CA TYR A 192 -3.20 -10.26 10.44
C TYR A 192 -4.65 -10.23 10.93
N LEU A 193 -4.86 -10.61 12.19
CA LEU A 193 -6.17 -10.49 12.84
C LEU A 193 -6.16 -9.23 13.69
N HIS A 194 -6.71 -8.13 13.15
CA HIS A 194 -6.85 -6.89 13.90
C HIS A 194 -8.09 -6.97 14.80
N VAL A 195 -7.91 -6.68 16.09
CA VAL A 195 -9.03 -6.55 17.04
C VAL A 195 -9.33 -5.06 17.17
N LEU A 196 -10.40 -4.65 16.53
CA LEU A 196 -10.81 -3.25 16.47
C LEU A 196 -11.89 -2.97 17.52
N THR A 197 -11.82 -1.80 18.14
CA THR A 197 -12.76 -1.32 19.18
C THR A 197 -13.38 0.02 18.80
N GLY A 198 -14.43 0.40 19.51
CA GLY A 198 -15.16 1.65 19.28
C GLY A 198 -16.36 1.49 18.34
N ASP A 199 -16.95 2.62 17.96
CA ASP A 199 -18.13 2.65 17.10
C ASP A 199 -17.73 2.44 15.63
N ASP A 200 -18.41 1.49 14.97
CA ASP A 200 -18.18 1.14 13.56
C ASP A 200 -16.70 0.98 13.18
N PRO A 201 -15.93 0.18 13.93
CA PRO A 201 -14.49 0.23 13.84
C PRO A 201 -13.95 -0.25 12.48
N VAL A 202 -14.65 -1.19 11.82
CA VAL A 202 -14.30 -1.61 10.45
C VAL A 202 -14.51 -0.47 9.45
N PHE A 203 -15.61 0.28 9.57
CA PHE A 203 -15.82 1.48 8.74
C PHE A 203 -14.73 2.51 8.99
N GLY A 204 -14.37 2.77 10.25
CA GLY A 204 -13.27 3.65 10.62
C GLY A 204 -11.95 3.26 9.93
N TRP A 205 -11.63 1.96 9.91
CA TRP A 205 -10.46 1.42 9.24
C TRP A 205 -10.49 1.66 7.73
N VAL A 206 -11.56 1.23 7.04
CA VAL A 206 -11.62 1.25 5.58
C VAL A 206 -11.86 2.64 4.99
N SER A 207 -12.52 3.55 5.74
CA SER A 207 -12.78 4.93 5.28
C SER A 207 -11.50 5.75 5.08
N GLY A 208 -10.46 5.44 5.85
CA GLY A 208 -9.13 6.04 5.71
C GLY A 208 -8.25 5.37 4.64
N THR A 209 -8.70 4.29 4.02
CA THR A 209 -7.91 3.49 3.08
C THR A 209 -8.73 3.09 1.84
N GLY A 210 -9.07 1.81 1.69
CA GLY A 210 -9.69 1.25 0.49
C GLY A 210 -11.08 1.80 0.13
N ALA A 211 -11.85 2.36 1.07
CA ALA A 211 -13.14 2.97 0.78
C ALA A 211 -13.03 4.46 0.41
N ARG A 212 -11.91 5.11 0.70
CA ARG A 212 -11.74 6.54 0.53
C ARG A 212 -12.04 7.04 -0.89
N PRO A 213 -11.52 6.43 -1.98
CA PRO A 213 -11.82 6.90 -3.33
C PRO A 213 -13.32 6.89 -3.64
N THR A 214 -14.03 5.84 -3.20
CA THR A 214 -15.49 5.74 -3.37
C THR A 214 -16.21 6.84 -2.60
N LEU A 215 -15.84 7.09 -1.34
CA LEU A 215 -16.47 8.11 -0.50
C LEU A 215 -16.22 9.52 -1.03
N GLN A 216 -15.05 9.78 -1.59
CA GLN A 216 -14.70 11.08 -2.20
C GLN A 216 -15.44 11.33 -3.53
N ALA A 217 -15.76 10.29 -4.28
CA ALA A 217 -16.50 10.41 -5.53
C ALA A 217 -17.99 10.71 -5.35
N LEU A 218 -18.53 10.46 -4.14
CA LEU A 218 -19.94 10.69 -3.85
C LEU A 218 -20.21 12.16 -3.54
N PRO A 219 -21.29 12.76 -4.13
CA PRO A 219 -21.79 14.05 -3.72
C PRO A 219 -22.12 14.10 -2.22
N ASP A 220 -22.03 15.29 -1.63
CA ASP A 220 -22.27 15.48 -0.18
C ASP A 220 -23.69 15.05 0.24
N GLU A 221 -24.68 15.20 -0.65
CA GLU A 221 -26.06 14.80 -0.40
C GLU A 221 -26.27 13.28 -0.34
N LEU A 222 -25.46 12.52 -1.07
CA LEU A 222 -25.57 11.06 -1.14
C LEU A 222 -24.65 10.35 -0.13
N ARG A 223 -23.56 10.98 0.24
CA ARG A 223 -22.54 10.38 1.11
C ARG A 223 -23.08 9.88 2.45
N PRO A 224 -23.92 10.63 3.21
CA PRO A 224 -24.44 10.18 4.50
C PRO A 224 -25.27 8.89 4.39
N ALA A 225 -26.11 8.78 3.36
CA ALA A 225 -26.93 7.59 3.15
C ALA A 225 -26.09 6.36 2.77
N PHE A 226 -25.08 6.56 1.89
CA PHE A 226 -24.11 5.52 1.54
C PHE A 226 -23.35 5.04 2.77
N GLU A 227 -22.80 5.93 3.57
CA GLU A 227 -22.06 5.58 4.77
C GLU A 227 -22.92 4.83 5.79
N ALA A 228 -24.16 5.27 6.01
CA ALA A 228 -25.07 4.60 6.93
C ALA A 228 -25.35 3.15 6.51
N GLU A 229 -25.64 2.94 5.23
CA GLU A 229 -25.88 1.59 4.69
C GLU A 229 -24.62 0.74 4.69
N PHE A 230 -23.47 1.33 4.34
CA PHE A 230 -22.18 0.64 4.36
C PHE A 230 -21.84 0.17 5.78
N ARG A 231 -21.98 1.03 6.81
CA ARG A 231 -21.80 0.67 8.22
C ARG A 231 -22.75 -0.47 8.63
N ARG A 232 -24.01 -0.40 8.23
CA ARG A 232 -25.01 -1.44 8.55
C ARG A 232 -24.58 -2.80 7.99
N ARG A 233 -24.16 -2.85 6.72
CA ARG A 233 -23.70 -4.09 6.07
C ARG A 233 -22.39 -4.61 6.70
N LEU A 234 -21.46 -3.72 7.04
CA LEU A 234 -20.20 -4.08 7.71
C LEU A 234 -20.45 -4.69 9.10
N ARG A 235 -21.38 -4.14 9.91
CA ARG A 235 -21.74 -4.73 11.22
C ARG A 235 -22.31 -6.15 11.08
N ALA A 236 -23.05 -6.41 10.03
CA ALA A 236 -23.58 -7.75 9.76
C ALA A 236 -22.47 -8.75 9.36
N ALA A 237 -21.48 -8.29 8.58
CA ALA A 237 -20.38 -9.13 8.12
C ALA A 237 -19.29 -9.33 9.19
N TYR A 238 -19.11 -8.35 10.07
CA TYR A 238 -18.10 -8.37 11.14
C TYR A 238 -18.77 -8.16 12.52
N PRO A 239 -19.34 -9.22 13.10
CA PRO A 239 -20.05 -9.12 14.37
C PRO A 239 -19.10 -8.77 15.52
N THR A 240 -19.58 -7.95 16.45
CA THR A 240 -18.87 -7.63 17.69
C THR A 240 -18.81 -8.85 18.60
N ARG A 241 -17.65 -9.07 19.21
CA ARG A 241 -17.35 -10.10 20.20
C ARG A 241 -16.92 -9.44 21.52
N ASP A 242 -16.75 -10.22 22.58
CA ASP A 242 -16.34 -9.70 23.90
C ASP A 242 -15.04 -8.89 23.87
N HIS A 243 -14.12 -9.23 22.95
CA HIS A 243 -12.84 -8.56 22.80
C HIS A 243 -12.82 -7.49 21.68
N GLY A 244 -13.94 -7.25 21.01
CA GLY A 244 -14.05 -6.30 19.89
C GLY A 244 -14.45 -6.95 18.58
N VAL A 245 -14.24 -6.23 17.48
CA VAL A 245 -14.52 -6.71 16.13
C VAL A 245 -13.23 -7.22 15.51
N VAL A 246 -13.20 -8.47 15.06
CA VAL A 246 -12.03 -9.05 14.37
C VAL A 246 -12.10 -8.74 12.89
N LEU A 247 -11.08 -8.01 12.40
CA LEU A 247 -10.86 -7.72 10.99
C LEU A 247 -9.67 -8.53 10.47
N PRO A 248 -9.89 -9.64 9.73
CA PRO A 248 -8.81 -10.33 9.04
C PRO A 248 -8.25 -9.43 7.92
N PHE A 249 -6.93 -9.31 7.86
CA PHE A 249 -6.27 -8.49 6.87
C PHE A 249 -5.11 -9.26 6.24
N ARG A 250 -5.39 -9.89 5.09
CA ARG A 250 -4.39 -10.62 4.31
C ARG A 250 -3.44 -9.64 3.63
N ARG A 251 -2.16 -9.93 3.70
CA ARG A 251 -1.07 -9.25 3.01
C ARG A 251 -0.26 -10.25 2.21
N VAL A 252 0.13 -9.86 1.01
CA VAL A 252 1.04 -10.60 0.14
C VAL A 252 2.39 -9.90 0.14
N PHE A 253 3.45 -10.67 0.31
CA PHE A 253 4.82 -10.20 0.45
C PHE A 253 5.70 -10.82 -0.62
N VAL A 254 6.64 -10.04 -1.09
CA VAL A 254 7.66 -10.49 -2.03
C VAL A 254 8.99 -9.85 -1.66
N VAL A 255 10.02 -10.69 -1.54
CA VAL A 255 11.41 -10.25 -1.44
C VAL A 255 12.20 -10.99 -2.51
N ALA A 256 12.83 -10.23 -3.39
CA ALA A 256 13.57 -10.79 -4.51
C ALA A 256 14.99 -10.20 -4.54
N ARG A 257 15.97 -11.05 -4.82
CA ARG A 257 17.36 -10.64 -5.01
C ARG A 257 17.76 -10.82 -6.46
N ARG A 258 18.31 -9.77 -7.05
CA ARG A 258 18.95 -9.83 -8.36
C ARG A 258 20.34 -10.47 -8.19
N PRO A 259 20.65 -11.54 -8.93
CA PRO A 259 21.98 -12.16 -8.86
C PRO A 259 23.06 -11.31 -9.54
#